data_11455c7d635938927074115f3f5f50f6
#
_entry.id   11455c7d635938927074115f3f5f50f6
#
_cell.length_a   1.000
_cell.length_b   1.000
_cell.length_c   1.000
_cell.angle_alpha   90.00
_cell.angle_beta   90.00
_cell.angle_gamma   90.00
#
_symmetry.space_group_name_H-M   'P 1'
#
loop_
_entity.id
_entity.type
_entity.pdbx_description
1 polymer ?
#
loop_
_entity_poly.entity_id
_entity_poly.type
_entity_poly.pdbx_seq_one_letter_code
_entity_poly.pdbx_strand_id
1 'polypeptide(L)'
;MYKRQAKLRLGYARVTSPIDGRARRALVTEGALVGEGQATPLTVVQQIDPIYVNFAQPAAEVMQLQKQIRAGALEGVAPDQLRVRLVLPDGSEYARGGTLSFADLAVDPGTDNVTMRALFDNPGRELLPGMYVRVKLEQAINREAYLVPRDALLRTAEGAHLLAADDTGELRRIPVAAHRLQGPNWIVTQGLAGGERIVVENAAQLAAGQKIKPIEKPAPGAQTAPEGKKG
;
A
#
# COMPACT_ATOMS: atom_id res chain seq x y z
N MET A 1 38.86 -30.65 -37.24
CA MET A 1 37.76 -29.69 -37.39
C MET A 1 36.38 -30.36 -37.36
N TYR A 2 36.12 -31.43 -38.08
CA TYR A 2 34.79 -32.09 -38.20
C TYR A 2 34.15 -32.53 -36.87
N LYS A 3 34.92 -33.07 -35.91
CA LYS A 3 34.42 -33.53 -34.60
C LYS A 3 33.75 -32.39 -33.78
N ARG A 4 34.33 -31.19 -33.82
CA ARG A 4 33.81 -30.02 -33.10
C ARG A 4 32.49 -29.53 -33.71
N GLN A 5 32.41 -29.53 -35.05
CA GLN A 5 31.23 -29.12 -35.78
C GLN A 5 30.08 -30.12 -35.62
N ALA A 6 30.36 -31.43 -35.59
CA ALA A 6 29.38 -32.46 -35.31
C ALA A 6 28.82 -32.37 -33.89
N LYS A 7 29.66 -32.06 -32.89
CA LYS A 7 29.20 -31.83 -31.50
C LYS A 7 28.31 -30.58 -31.37
N LEU A 8 28.63 -29.51 -32.10
CA LEU A 8 27.78 -28.30 -32.13
C LEU A 8 26.40 -28.60 -32.74
N ARG A 9 26.34 -29.32 -33.87
CA ARG A 9 25.08 -29.72 -34.51
C ARG A 9 24.25 -30.62 -33.60
N LEU A 10 24.89 -31.56 -32.89
CA LEU A 10 24.21 -32.39 -31.89
C LEU A 10 23.68 -31.57 -30.71
N GLY A 11 24.39 -30.49 -30.32
CA GLY A 11 23.94 -29.55 -29.28
C GLY A 11 22.67 -28.83 -29.64
N TYR A 12 22.48 -28.47 -30.90
CA TYR A 12 21.25 -27.82 -31.38
C TYR A 12 20.01 -28.72 -31.36
N ALA A 13 20.22 -30.06 -31.34
CA ALA A 13 19.11 -31.00 -31.18
C ALA A 13 18.51 -30.97 -29.75
N ARG A 14 19.20 -30.32 -28.79
CA ARG A 14 18.74 -30.19 -27.41
C ARG A 14 18.40 -28.76 -27.15
N VAL A 15 17.11 -28.44 -27.14
CA VAL A 15 16.61 -27.11 -26.83
C VAL A 15 16.42 -26.98 -25.32
N THR A 16 17.10 -26.02 -24.71
CA THR A 16 17.03 -25.74 -23.27
C THR A 16 16.50 -24.31 -23.06
N SER A 17 15.82 -24.11 -21.93
CA SER A 17 15.38 -22.77 -21.55
C SER A 17 16.59 -21.88 -21.21
N PRO A 18 16.63 -20.62 -21.68
CA PRO A 18 17.66 -19.65 -21.30
C PRO A 18 17.49 -19.07 -19.89
N ILE A 19 16.33 -19.28 -19.26
CA ILE A 19 16.01 -18.79 -17.92
C ILE A 19 15.42 -19.91 -17.07
N ASP A 20 15.57 -19.79 -15.76
CA ASP A 20 14.86 -20.62 -14.81
C ASP A 20 13.40 -20.15 -14.73
N GLY A 21 12.47 -21.10 -14.74
CA GLY A 21 11.07 -20.77 -14.72
C GLY A 21 10.16 -21.96 -15.01
N ARG A 22 8.87 -21.67 -15.14
CA ARG A 22 7.85 -22.67 -15.47
C ARG A 22 7.49 -22.57 -16.95
N ALA A 23 7.66 -23.68 -17.66
CA ALA A 23 7.16 -23.79 -19.02
C ALA A 23 5.61 -23.83 -19.03
N ARG A 24 5.02 -23.08 -19.93
CA ARG A 24 3.58 -23.12 -20.22
C ARG A 24 3.27 -24.30 -21.14
N ARG A 25 2.04 -24.35 -21.66
CA ARG A 25 1.63 -25.35 -22.65
C ARG A 25 2.58 -25.34 -23.85
N ALA A 26 2.80 -26.50 -24.44
CA ALA A 26 3.47 -26.60 -25.74
C ALA A 26 2.65 -25.85 -26.80
N LEU A 27 3.34 -25.10 -27.65
CA LEU A 27 2.75 -24.35 -28.77
C LEU A 27 2.85 -25.15 -30.08
N VAL A 28 3.60 -26.23 -30.06
CA VAL A 28 3.78 -27.18 -31.18
C VAL A 28 3.39 -28.57 -30.72
N THR A 29 2.90 -29.37 -31.64
CA THR A 29 2.57 -30.78 -31.41
C THR A 29 3.78 -31.67 -31.60
N GLU A 30 3.79 -32.83 -30.98
CA GLU A 30 4.81 -33.86 -31.23
C GLU A 30 4.83 -34.24 -32.72
N GLY A 31 6.01 -34.35 -33.28
CA GLY A 31 6.24 -34.62 -34.70
C GLY A 31 6.19 -33.38 -35.60
N ALA A 32 5.91 -32.20 -35.07
CA ALA A 32 6.01 -30.97 -35.86
C ALA A 32 7.47 -30.67 -36.24
N LEU A 33 7.70 -30.32 -37.48
CA LEU A 33 8.99 -29.86 -37.94
C LEU A 33 9.24 -28.43 -37.40
N VAL A 34 10.29 -28.30 -36.61
CA VAL A 34 10.78 -27.01 -36.13
C VAL A 34 12.23 -26.87 -36.64
N GLY A 35 12.55 -25.78 -37.28
CA GLY A 35 13.81 -25.69 -37.99
C GLY A 35 14.43 -24.32 -38.08
N GLU A 36 15.61 -24.33 -38.64
CA GLU A 36 16.45 -23.17 -38.92
C GLU A 36 15.70 -22.27 -39.93
N GLY A 37 15.50 -20.98 -39.59
CA GLY A 37 14.93 -19.97 -40.49
C GLY A 37 13.49 -19.56 -40.21
N GLN A 38 12.75 -20.29 -39.33
CA GLN A 38 11.48 -19.81 -38.77
C GLN A 38 11.57 -19.83 -37.27
N ALA A 39 11.40 -18.63 -36.64
CA ALA A 39 11.30 -18.51 -35.19
C ALA A 39 9.98 -19.11 -34.71
N THR A 40 9.89 -20.46 -34.67
CA THR A 40 8.71 -21.15 -34.14
C THR A 40 8.85 -21.31 -32.64
N PRO A 41 8.07 -20.59 -31.83
CA PRO A 41 8.14 -20.73 -30.38
C PRO A 41 7.61 -22.10 -29.96
N LEU A 42 8.42 -22.88 -29.25
CA LEU A 42 8.03 -24.22 -28.76
C LEU A 42 7.14 -24.15 -27.53
N THR A 43 7.49 -23.25 -26.61
CA THR A 43 6.75 -22.92 -25.39
C THR A 43 7.20 -21.56 -24.87
N VAL A 44 6.47 -21.02 -23.93
CA VAL A 44 6.86 -19.81 -23.20
C VAL A 44 7.27 -20.24 -21.79
N VAL A 45 8.49 -19.87 -21.39
CA VAL A 45 8.97 -20.06 -20.02
C VAL A 45 8.81 -18.74 -19.28
N GLN A 46 8.15 -18.78 -18.13
CA GLN A 46 7.92 -17.62 -17.28
C GLN A 46 8.61 -17.82 -15.94
N GLN A 47 9.38 -16.82 -15.54
CA GLN A 47 9.89 -16.72 -14.18
C GLN A 47 8.73 -16.31 -13.27
N ILE A 48 8.47 -17.10 -12.23
CA ILE A 48 7.35 -16.89 -11.31
C ILE A 48 7.85 -16.42 -9.94
N ASP A 49 9.11 -16.70 -9.62
CA ASP A 49 9.78 -16.28 -8.40
C ASP A 49 11.17 -15.72 -8.76
N PRO A 50 11.42 -14.44 -8.47
CA PRO A 50 10.47 -13.42 -8.04
C PRO A 50 9.47 -13.03 -9.14
N ILE A 51 8.35 -12.38 -8.73
CA ILE A 51 7.30 -11.91 -9.65
C ILE A 51 7.16 -10.39 -9.60
N TYR A 52 6.89 -9.80 -10.77
CA TYR A 52 6.60 -8.37 -10.87
C TYR A 52 5.12 -8.09 -10.83
N VAL A 53 4.75 -7.05 -10.07
CA VAL A 53 3.40 -6.49 -10.04
C VAL A 53 3.45 -5.08 -10.62
N ASN A 54 2.73 -4.86 -11.71
CA ASN A 54 2.60 -3.55 -12.32
C ASN A 54 1.29 -2.91 -11.82
N PHE A 55 1.35 -1.65 -11.45
CA PHE A 55 0.18 -0.88 -11.04
C PHE A 55 0.29 0.56 -11.49
N ALA A 56 -0.84 1.22 -11.66
CA ALA A 56 -0.91 2.60 -12.08
C ALA A 56 -1.41 3.48 -10.93
N GLN A 57 -0.88 4.69 -10.83
CA GLN A 57 -1.32 5.70 -9.88
C GLN A 57 -1.59 7.01 -10.61
N PRO A 58 -2.72 7.71 -10.32
CA PRO A 58 -3.02 9.00 -10.92
C PRO A 58 -1.90 10.03 -10.70
N ALA A 59 -1.46 10.69 -11.76
CA ALA A 59 -0.38 11.67 -11.69
C ALA A 59 -0.70 12.82 -10.71
N ALA A 60 -1.96 13.23 -10.65
CA ALA A 60 -2.42 14.26 -9.72
C ALA A 60 -2.19 13.88 -8.25
N GLU A 61 -2.43 12.62 -7.86
CA GLU A 61 -2.18 12.12 -6.49
C GLU A 61 -0.68 12.11 -6.17
N VAL A 62 0.15 11.67 -7.11
CA VAL A 62 1.61 11.67 -6.97
C VAL A 62 2.12 13.10 -6.77
N MET A 63 1.65 14.06 -7.57
CA MET A 63 2.03 15.46 -7.45
C MET A 63 1.57 16.09 -6.12
N GLN A 64 0.35 15.79 -5.68
CA GLN A 64 -0.18 16.27 -4.41
C GLN A 64 0.64 15.75 -3.22
N LEU A 65 0.97 14.46 -3.24
CA LEU A 65 1.82 13.83 -2.23
C LEU A 65 3.20 14.49 -2.17
N GLN A 66 3.84 14.71 -3.34
CA GLN A 66 5.14 15.38 -3.40
C GLN A 66 5.08 16.82 -2.85
N LYS A 67 4.00 17.57 -3.11
CA LYS A 67 3.81 18.91 -2.53
C LYS A 67 3.72 18.86 -1.01
N GLN A 68 2.97 17.91 -0.44
CA GLN A 68 2.83 17.75 1.01
C GLN A 68 4.15 17.36 1.69
N ILE A 69 4.93 16.48 1.06
CA ILE A 69 6.28 16.11 1.54
C ILE A 69 7.21 17.33 1.50
N ARG A 70 7.24 18.09 0.41
CA ARG A 70 8.07 19.31 0.30
C ARG A 70 7.67 20.41 1.28
N ALA A 71 6.38 20.49 1.62
CA ALA A 71 5.88 21.42 2.62
C ALA A 71 6.15 20.98 4.07
N GLY A 72 6.75 19.79 4.28
CA GLY A 72 7.01 19.23 5.61
C GLY A 72 5.77 18.73 6.36
N ALA A 73 4.59 18.71 5.69
CA ALA A 73 3.36 18.20 6.27
C ALA A 73 3.34 16.66 6.37
N LEU A 74 4.16 16.00 5.55
CA LEU A 74 4.33 14.55 5.54
C LEU A 74 5.81 14.20 5.48
N GLU A 75 6.20 13.16 6.20
CA GLU A 75 7.51 12.54 6.05
C GLU A 75 7.46 11.55 4.89
N GLY A 76 8.22 11.83 3.83
CA GLY A 76 8.33 10.93 2.68
C GLY A 76 9.11 9.67 3.06
N VAL A 77 8.65 8.53 2.58
CA VAL A 77 9.40 7.27 2.68
C VAL A 77 10.34 7.19 1.49
N ALA A 78 11.62 6.88 1.74
CA ALA A 78 12.59 6.72 0.67
C ALA A 78 12.17 5.60 -0.31
N PRO A 79 12.42 5.73 -1.62
CA PRO A 79 11.94 4.77 -2.62
C PRO A 79 12.35 3.32 -2.35
N ASP A 80 13.52 3.11 -1.77
CA ASP A 80 14.07 1.81 -1.37
C ASP A 80 13.41 1.22 -0.12
N GLN A 81 12.73 2.07 0.66
CA GLN A 81 12.01 1.71 1.89
C GLN A 81 10.50 1.62 1.68
N LEU A 82 10.00 1.97 0.49
CA LEU A 82 8.59 1.89 0.16
C LEU A 82 8.11 0.45 0.22
N ARG A 83 7.27 0.16 1.20
CA ARG A 83 6.65 -1.15 1.36
C ARG A 83 5.38 -1.22 0.53
N VAL A 84 5.35 -2.19 -0.35
CA VAL A 84 4.18 -2.52 -1.17
C VAL A 84 3.53 -3.77 -0.60
N ARG A 85 2.24 -3.71 -0.29
CA ARG A 85 1.46 -4.87 0.15
C ARG A 85 0.42 -5.22 -0.90
N LEU A 86 0.10 -6.49 -1.02
CA LEU A 86 -0.91 -6.98 -1.94
C LEU A 86 -2.11 -7.52 -1.17
N VAL A 87 -3.28 -7.24 -1.71
CA VAL A 87 -4.53 -7.90 -1.33
C VAL A 87 -4.95 -8.77 -2.49
N LEU A 88 -5.06 -10.06 -2.23
CA LEU A 88 -5.44 -11.09 -3.18
C LEU A 88 -6.93 -10.98 -3.56
N PRO A 89 -7.37 -11.63 -4.65
CA PRO A 89 -8.78 -11.59 -5.07
C PRO A 89 -9.78 -12.11 -4.03
N ASP A 90 -9.34 -13.00 -3.13
CA ASP A 90 -10.13 -13.54 -2.02
C ASP A 90 -10.25 -12.57 -0.82
N GLY A 91 -9.58 -11.42 -0.89
CA GLY A 91 -9.54 -10.41 0.17
C GLY A 91 -8.44 -10.61 1.22
N SER A 92 -7.69 -11.69 1.18
CA SER A 92 -6.55 -11.92 2.07
C SER A 92 -5.36 -11.01 1.70
N GLU A 93 -4.54 -10.67 2.68
CA GLU A 93 -3.26 -10.00 2.42
C GLU A 93 -2.17 -11.03 2.12
N TYR A 94 -1.39 -10.78 1.06
CA TYR A 94 -0.20 -11.56 0.78
C TYR A 94 0.83 -11.37 1.89
N ALA A 95 1.32 -12.47 2.45
CA ALA A 95 2.15 -12.45 3.67
C ALA A 95 3.51 -11.71 3.52
N ARG A 96 4.02 -11.59 2.28
CA ARG A 96 5.30 -10.95 1.99
C ARG A 96 5.09 -9.57 1.41
N GLY A 97 5.81 -8.58 1.94
CA GLY A 97 5.89 -7.26 1.34
C GLY A 97 6.76 -7.27 0.10
N GLY A 98 6.42 -6.44 -0.88
CA GLY A 98 7.24 -6.18 -2.04
C GLY A 98 8.03 -4.89 -1.90
N THR A 99 9.07 -4.77 -2.72
CA THR A 99 9.86 -3.55 -2.86
C THR A 99 9.53 -2.86 -4.18
N LEU A 100 9.44 -1.54 -4.16
CA LEU A 100 9.28 -0.77 -5.39
C LEU A 100 10.55 -0.91 -6.23
N SER A 101 10.45 -1.52 -7.39
CA SER A 101 11.59 -1.76 -8.29
C SER A 101 11.78 -0.63 -9.28
N PHE A 102 10.67 -0.05 -9.72
CA PHE A 102 10.67 0.99 -10.75
C PHE A 102 9.41 1.83 -10.67
N ALA A 103 9.57 3.14 -10.80
CA ALA A 103 8.49 4.08 -11.08
C ALA A 103 8.84 4.77 -12.40
N ASP A 104 7.99 4.65 -13.39
CA ASP A 104 8.14 5.42 -14.62
C ASP A 104 7.88 6.88 -14.26
N LEU A 105 8.83 7.75 -14.56
CA LEU A 105 8.67 9.19 -14.37
C LEU A 105 7.83 9.84 -15.47
N ALA A 106 7.49 9.07 -16.51
CA ALA A 106 6.61 9.52 -17.58
C ALA A 106 5.15 9.26 -17.21
N VAL A 107 4.34 10.28 -17.43
CA VAL A 107 2.88 10.15 -17.34
C VAL A 107 2.37 9.63 -18.67
N ASP A 108 1.55 8.60 -18.66
CA ASP A 108 0.86 8.12 -19.86
C ASP A 108 -0.18 9.16 -20.28
N PRO A 109 -0.03 9.76 -21.49
CA PRO A 109 -0.91 10.87 -21.91
C PRO A 109 -2.35 10.43 -22.19
N GLY A 110 -2.61 9.15 -22.34
CA GLY A 110 -3.95 8.62 -22.58
C GLY A 110 -4.75 8.37 -21.31
N THR A 111 -4.07 8.08 -20.21
CA THR A 111 -4.69 7.68 -18.93
C THR A 111 -4.37 8.63 -17.77
N ASP A 112 -3.44 9.57 -17.95
CA ASP A 112 -2.92 10.49 -16.92
C ASP A 112 -2.39 9.75 -15.67
N ASN A 113 -1.83 8.56 -15.89
CA ASN A 113 -1.30 7.72 -14.81
C ASN A 113 0.23 7.57 -14.92
N VAL A 114 0.85 7.39 -13.77
CA VAL A 114 2.24 6.96 -13.62
C VAL A 114 2.26 5.46 -13.41
N THR A 115 3.03 4.73 -14.22
CA THR A 115 3.19 3.28 -14.07
C THR A 115 4.30 2.98 -13.08
N MET A 116 3.98 2.12 -12.12
CA MET A 116 4.91 1.64 -11.10
C MET A 116 5.05 0.13 -11.18
N ARG A 117 6.21 -0.38 -10.79
CA ARG A 117 6.52 -1.81 -10.74
C ARG A 117 7.11 -2.17 -9.39
N ALA A 118 6.55 -3.16 -8.75
CA ALA A 118 7.08 -3.74 -7.51
C ALA A 118 7.49 -5.19 -7.72
N LEU A 119 8.55 -5.60 -7.02
CA LEU A 119 9.08 -6.95 -7.01
C LEU A 119 8.63 -7.66 -5.75
N PHE A 120 8.14 -8.89 -5.91
CA PHE A 120 7.70 -9.75 -4.82
C PHE A 120 8.36 -11.11 -4.90
N ASP A 121 8.86 -11.58 -3.75
CA ASP A 121 9.25 -12.98 -3.61
C ASP A 121 8.00 -13.87 -3.61
N ASN A 122 8.02 -14.95 -4.36
CA ASN A 122 6.87 -15.82 -4.55
C ASN A 122 7.23 -17.32 -4.45
N PRO A 123 7.91 -17.75 -3.37
CA PRO A 123 8.36 -19.15 -3.25
C PRO A 123 7.18 -20.12 -3.15
N GLY A 124 6.07 -19.71 -2.57
CA GLY A 124 4.81 -20.48 -2.50
C GLY A 124 4.05 -20.56 -3.82
N ARG A 125 4.44 -19.74 -4.82
CA ARG A 125 3.78 -19.65 -6.14
C ARG A 125 2.28 -19.32 -6.04
N GLU A 126 1.91 -18.57 -5.02
CA GLU A 126 0.53 -18.11 -4.79
C GLU A 126 0.15 -17.01 -5.78
N LEU A 127 1.13 -16.17 -6.15
CA LEU A 127 0.97 -15.14 -7.16
C LEU A 127 1.17 -15.75 -8.55
N LEU A 128 0.18 -15.63 -9.40
CA LEU A 128 0.22 -16.16 -10.78
C LEU A 128 0.32 -15.01 -11.79
N PRO A 129 1.11 -15.16 -12.86
CA PRO A 129 1.13 -14.19 -13.94
C PRO A 129 -0.25 -14.00 -14.56
N GLY A 130 -0.68 -12.73 -14.67
CA GLY A 130 -2.03 -12.37 -15.16
C GLY A 130 -3.11 -12.29 -14.08
N MET A 131 -2.76 -12.52 -12.80
CA MET A 131 -3.68 -12.32 -11.68
C MET A 131 -3.87 -10.83 -11.40
N TYR A 132 -5.12 -10.41 -11.15
CA TYR A 132 -5.44 -9.07 -10.67
C TYR A 132 -5.35 -9.04 -9.14
N VAL A 133 -4.58 -8.10 -8.63
CA VAL A 133 -4.38 -7.86 -7.20
C VAL A 133 -4.61 -6.40 -6.86
N ARG A 134 -4.98 -6.09 -5.63
CA ARG A 134 -5.00 -4.72 -5.13
C ARG A 134 -3.69 -4.41 -4.45
N VAL A 135 -3.12 -3.25 -4.78
CA VAL A 135 -1.87 -2.76 -4.22
C VAL A 135 -2.18 -1.74 -3.12
N LYS A 136 -1.58 -1.94 -1.95
CA LYS A 136 -1.51 -0.96 -0.87
C LYS A 136 -0.07 -0.43 -0.81
N LEU A 137 0.09 0.86 -0.99
CA LEU A 137 1.40 1.52 -1.01
C LEU A 137 1.48 2.53 0.13
N GLU A 138 2.46 2.36 1.01
CA GLU A 138 2.76 3.30 2.10
C GLU A 138 3.81 4.30 1.60
N GLN A 139 3.37 5.48 1.16
CA GLN A 139 4.25 6.48 0.51
C GLN A 139 4.72 7.58 1.45
N ALA A 140 3.99 7.82 2.53
CA ALA A 140 4.30 8.86 3.47
C ALA A 140 3.71 8.58 4.86
N ILE A 141 4.34 9.12 5.87
CA ILE A 141 3.92 9.00 7.27
C ILE A 141 3.58 10.40 7.77
N ASN A 142 2.39 10.54 8.33
CA ASN A 142 2.03 11.72 9.09
C ASN A 142 2.15 11.41 10.59
N ARG A 143 3.18 11.95 11.23
CA ARG A 143 3.43 11.73 12.66
C ARG A 143 2.57 12.60 13.57
N GLU A 144 1.96 13.64 13.03
CA GLU A 144 1.10 14.58 13.76
C GLU A 144 -0.39 14.31 13.53
N ALA A 145 -0.73 13.12 12.99
CA ALA A 145 -2.11 12.74 12.79
C ALA A 145 -2.69 12.02 14.01
N TYR A 146 -3.90 12.43 14.39
CA TYR A 146 -4.64 11.83 15.49
C TYR A 146 -5.85 11.07 14.96
N LEU A 147 -6.13 9.91 15.55
CA LEU A 147 -7.34 9.15 15.28
C LEU A 147 -8.41 9.53 16.30
N VAL A 148 -9.47 10.15 15.82
CA VAL A 148 -10.57 10.63 16.66
C VAL A 148 -11.85 9.87 16.29
N PRO A 149 -12.58 9.31 17.28
CA PRO A 149 -13.83 8.62 17.02
C PRO A 149 -14.82 9.48 16.21
N ARG A 150 -15.58 8.83 15.33
CA ARG A 150 -16.48 9.51 14.40
C ARG A 150 -17.47 10.43 15.13
N ASP A 151 -17.98 10.00 16.28
CA ASP A 151 -19.02 10.70 17.04
C ASP A 151 -18.50 11.93 17.79
N ALA A 152 -17.18 12.08 17.92
CA ALA A 152 -16.54 13.25 18.52
C ALA A 152 -16.41 14.42 17.55
N LEU A 153 -16.45 14.18 16.23
CA LEU A 153 -16.29 15.22 15.22
C LEU A 153 -17.62 15.89 14.89
N LEU A 154 -17.71 17.17 15.20
CA LEU A 154 -18.86 17.98 14.88
C LEU A 154 -18.60 18.79 13.59
N ARG A 155 -19.60 18.87 12.73
CA ARG A 155 -19.53 19.66 11.49
C ARG A 155 -20.57 20.77 11.53
N THR A 156 -20.13 21.99 11.30
CA THR A 156 -20.98 23.18 11.16
C THR A 156 -20.74 23.84 9.80
N ALA A 157 -21.47 24.87 9.51
CA ALA A 157 -21.24 25.68 8.31
C ALA A 157 -19.83 26.30 8.26
N GLU A 158 -19.20 26.48 9.42
CA GLU A 158 -17.86 27.06 9.59
C GLU A 158 -16.74 26.00 9.43
N GLY A 159 -17.08 24.70 9.39
CA GLY A 159 -16.12 23.62 9.25
C GLY A 159 -16.26 22.52 10.30
N ALA A 160 -15.25 21.67 10.36
CA ALA A 160 -15.18 20.59 11.34
C ALA A 160 -14.49 21.07 12.63
N HIS A 161 -15.02 20.65 13.78
CA HIS A 161 -14.43 20.97 15.07
C HIS A 161 -14.66 19.86 16.09
N LEU A 162 -13.83 19.87 17.13
CA LEU A 162 -13.94 19.00 18.30
C LEU A 162 -14.26 19.84 19.53
N LEU A 163 -14.87 19.22 20.53
CA LEU A 163 -15.00 19.79 21.87
C LEU A 163 -13.92 19.17 22.77
N ALA A 164 -13.09 20.01 23.37
CA ALA A 164 -12.10 19.63 24.34
C ALA A 164 -12.44 20.22 25.71
N ALA A 165 -12.26 19.44 26.76
CA ALA A 165 -12.38 19.90 28.14
C ALA A 165 -11.02 20.40 28.64
N ASP A 166 -10.99 21.57 29.24
CA ASP A 166 -9.83 22.06 29.97
C ASP A 166 -9.71 21.43 31.39
N ASP A 167 -8.70 21.81 32.14
CA ASP A 167 -8.45 21.29 33.50
C ASP A 167 -9.57 21.66 34.48
N THR A 168 -10.38 22.66 34.18
CA THR A 168 -11.54 23.08 34.99
C THR A 168 -12.85 22.41 34.57
N GLY A 169 -12.81 21.59 33.51
CA GLY A 169 -13.96 20.93 32.91
C GLY A 169 -14.80 21.84 32.00
N GLU A 170 -14.30 23.02 31.65
CA GLU A 170 -14.97 23.90 30.69
C GLU A 170 -14.67 23.45 29.25
N LEU A 171 -15.72 23.42 28.40
CA LEU A 171 -15.62 22.98 27.03
C LEU A 171 -15.18 24.12 26.11
N ARG A 172 -14.12 23.87 25.34
CA ARG A 172 -13.67 24.74 24.26
C ARG A 172 -13.81 24.06 22.90
N ARG A 173 -14.10 24.86 21.89
CA ARG A 173 -14.17 24.39 20.50
C ARG A 173 -12.78 24.47 19.88
N ILE A 174 -12.33 23.37 19.30
CA ILE A 174 -11.06 23.29 18.56
C ILE A 174 -11.39 23.03 17.08
N PRO A 175 -11.14 24.01 16.19
CA PRO A 175 -11.28 23.77 14.74
C PRO A 175 -10.22 22.76 14.29
N VAL A 176 -10.63 21.78 13.47
CA VAL A 176 -9.75 20.70 13.02
C VAL A 176 -9.91 20.43 11.54
N ALA A 177 -8.83 19.95 10.92
CA ALA A 177 -8.87 19.43 9.57
C ALA A 177 -8.99 17.90 9.61
N ALA A 178 -10.15 17.39 9.20
CA ALA A 178 -10.44 15.94 9.14
C ALA A 178 -11.06 15.61 7.79
N HIS A 179 -10.24 15.04 6.91
CA HIS A 179 -10.63 14.79 5.51
C HIS A 179 -10.86 13.32 5.18
N ARG A 180 -10.40 12.40 6.02
CA ARG A 180 -10.41 10.96 5.74
C ARG A 180 -10.86 10.15 6.95
N LEU A 181 -11.66 9.11 6.69
CA LEU A 181 -12.01 8.07 7.67
C LEU A 181 -11.04 6.89 7.58
N GLN A 182 -10.65 6.37 8.73
CA GLN A 182 -9.95 5.10 8.85
C GLN A 182 -10.73 4.20 9.83
N GLY A 183 -11.45 3.24 9.27
CA GLY A 183 -12.40 2.45 10.05
C GLY A 183 -13.46 3.35 10.73
N PRO A 184 -13.66 3.24 12.05
CA PRO A 184 -14.63 4.05 12.80
C PRO A 184 -14.12 5.44 13.18
N ASN A 185 -12.86 5.79 12.83
CA ASN A 185 -12.20 7.01 13.29
C ASN A 185 -11.94 7.99 12.15
N TRP A 186 -11.99 9.28 12.44
CA TRP A 186 -11.48 10.36 11.60
C TRP A 186 -9.98 10.52 11.80
N ILE A 187 -9.24 10.71 10.70
CA ILE A 187 -7.86 11.16 10.72
C ILE A 187 -7.86 12.68 10.78
N VAL A 188 -7.45 13.23 11.92
CA VAL A 188 -7.27 14.67 12.15
C VAL A 188 -5.79 14.99 11.94
N THR A 189 -5.52 15.89 10.99
CA THR A 189 -4.16 16.25 10.58
C THR A 189 -3.73 17.63 11.05
N GLN A 190 -4.67 18.46 11.50
CA GLN A 190 -4.40 19.82 12.00
C GLN A 190 -5.41 20.20 13.08
N GLY A 191 -4.99 21.06 13.99
CA GLY A 191 -5.83 21.63 15.04
C GLY A 191 -5.64 21.00 16.42
N LEU A 192 -4.98 19.84 16.53
CA LEU A 192 -4.62 19.22 17.81
C LEU A 192 -3.10 19.35 18.02
N ALA A 193 -2.69 19.64 19.25
CA ALA A 193 -1.29 19.68 19.67
C ALA A 193 -0.86 18.43 20.44
N GLY A 194 -1.82 17.58 20.83
CA GLY A 194 -1.61 16.40 21.64
C GLY A 194 -1.81 16.65 23.13
N GLY A 195 -2.43 15.68 23.81
CA GLY A 195 -2.76 15.78 25.22
C GLY A 195 -4.11 16.43 25.53
N GLU A 196 -4.86 16.90 24.53
CA GLU A 196 -6.19 17.44 24.75
C GLU A 196 -7.18 16.33 25.14
N ARG A 197 -8.06 16.64 26.09
CA ARG A 197 -9.17 15.77 26.51
C ARG A 197 -10.36 16.00 25.61
N ILE A 198 -10.54 15.16 24.61
CA ILE A 198 -11.62 15.30 23.62
C ILE A 198 -12.89 14.62 24.12
N VAL A 199 -14.02 15.28 23.96
CA VAL A 199 -15.34 14.70 24.22
C VAL A 199 -15.68 13.72 23.12
N VAL A 200 -15.84 12.44 23.45
CA VAL A 200 -16.12 11.37 22.47
C VAL A 200 -17.58 10.91 22.47
N GLU A 201 -18.33 11.14 23.56
CA GLU A 201 -19.75 10.78 23.66
C GLU A 201 -20.60 12.02 23.90
N ASN A 202 -21.79 12.03 23.30
CA ASN A 202 -22.76 13.14 23.41
C ASN A 202 -22.23 14.52 22.98
N ALA A 203 -21.13 14.58 22.19
CA ALA A 203 -20.54 15.84 21.76
C ALA A 203 -21.54 16.77 21.06
N ALA A 204 -22.50 16.23 20.30
CA ALA A 204 -23.53 17.00 19.60
C ALA A 204 -24.56 17.70 20.52
N GLN A 205 -24.65 17.26 21.77
CA GLN A 205 -25.60 17.83 22.76
C GLN A 205 -24.94 18.87 23.66
N LEU A 206 -23.65 19.06 23.55
CA LEU A 206 -22.84 19.95 24.39
C LEU A 206 -22.45 21.22 23.61
N ALA A 207 -22.33 22.32 24.33
CA ALA A 207 -21.92 23.60 23.76
C ALA A 207 -20.57 24.06 24.38
N ALA A 208 -19.82 24.86 23.61
CA ALA A 208 -18.60 25.51 24.11
C ALA A 208 -19.00 26.48 25.28
N GLY A 209 -18.13 26.56 26.29
CA GLY A 209 -18.37 27.32 27.52
C GLY A 209 -19.17 26.56 28.59
N GLN A 210 -19.70 25.38 28.29
CA GLN A 210 -20.38 24.54 29.27
C GLN A 210 -19.38 23.81 30.15
N LYS A 211 -19.64 23.75 31.45
CA LYS A 211 -18.84 22.94 32.40
C LYS A 211 -19.40 21.53 32.50
N ILE A 212 -18.54 20.57 32.33
CA ILE A 212 -18.85 19.13 32.46
C ILE A 212 -17.95 18.48 33.50
N LYS A 213 -18.40 17.33 34.01
CA LYS A 213 -17.55 16.43 34.80
C LYS A 213 -17.07 15.32 33.85
N PRO A 214 -15.82 15.37 33.36
CA PRO A 214 -15.35 14.39 32.42
C PRO A 214 -15.18 13.02 33.09
N ILE A 215 -15.59 11.96 32.39
CA ILE A 215 -15.28 10.57 32.75
C ILE A 215 -14.29 10.09 31.70
N GLU A 216 -13.08 9.75 32.15
CA GLU A 216 -12.06 9.26 31.23
C GLU A 216 -12.42 7.89 30.67
N LYS A 217 -12.43 7.79 29.34
CA LYS A 217 -12.58 6.54 28.62
C LYS A 217 -11.22 6.16 28.04
N PRO A 218 -10.72 4.93 28.30
CA PRO A 218 -9.45 4.51 27.71
C PRO A 218 -9.50 4.61 26.19
N ALA A 219 -8.43 5.14 25.59
CA ALA A 219 -8.33 5.28 24.15
C ALA A 219 -8.52 3.91 23.47
N PRO A 220 -9.34 3.82 22.41
CA PRO A 220 -9.49 2.58 21.66
C PRO A 220 -8.14 2.26 20.98
N GLY A 221 -7.42 1.25 21.47
CA GLY A 221 -6.15 0.81 20.94
C GLY A 221 -4.98 0.77 21.93
N ALA A 222 -5.11 1.26 23.17
CA ALA A 222 -4.17 0.97 24.24
C ALA A 222 -4.39 -0.48 24.70
N GLN A 223 -3.83 -1.44 24.00
CA GLN A 223 -3.65 -2.79 24.55
C GLN A 223 -2.69 -2.65 25.74
N THR A 224 -3.22 -2.72 26.95
CA THR A 224 -2.43 -2.96 28.16
C THR A 224 -1.61 -4.22 27.94
N ALA A 225 -0.28 -4.07 27.92
CA ALA A 225 0.63 -5.21 28.05
C ALA A 225 0.23 -6.00 29.30
N PRO A 226 0.17 -7.33 29.24
CA PRO A 226 -0.16 -8.13 30.41
C PRO A 226 0.94 -7.92 31.47
N GLU A 227 0.56 -7.39 32.61
CA GLU A 227 1.38 -7.38 33.83
C GLU A 227 1.89 -8.80 34.11
N GLY A 228 3.20 -8.96 33.97
CA GLY A 228 3.89 -10.20 34.36
C GLY A 228 3.66 -10.50 35.84
N LYS A 229 2.84 -11.51 36.14
CA LYS A 229 2.78 -12.14 37.45
C LYS A 229 4.16 -12.65 37.82
N LYS A 230 4.84 -11.96 38.72
CA LYS A 230 5.88 -12.55 39.54
C LYS A 230 5.20 -13.54 40.51
N GLY A 231 5.57 -14.78 40.39
CA GLY A 231 5.34 -15.88 41.32
C GLY A 231 6.51 -16.83 41.26
#